data_23e3f14b7088e430bc31435c692fa055
#
_entry.id   23e3f14b7088e430bc31435c692fa055
#
_cell.length_a   1.000
_cell.length_b   1.000
_cell.length_c   1.000
_cell.angle_alpha   90.00
_cell.angle_beta   90.00
_cell.angle_gamma   90.00
#
_symmetry.space_group_name_H-M   'P 1'
#
loop_
_entity.id
_entity.type
_entity.pdbx_description
1 polymer ?
#
loop_
_entity_poly.entity_id
_entity_poly.type
_entity_poly.pdbx_seq_one_letter_code
_entity_poly.pdbx_strand_id
1 'polypeptide(L)'
;MRTTIKNLQESRIREVANAGMGRSDVLAFWFGESDEVTPAFIREAAIASLQQGETFYAHNLGLPVLREAIAQYMSALHGPLGADRIAVTSGGVSGLMLAVQALVDAGDDVVAVTPVWPNLTAQPAILGAHVRCVSLRPVDGAWTLDLAELLAAITPATRLLVINAP
;
A
#
# COMPACT_ATOMS: atom_id res chain seq x y z
N MET A 1 9.33 -14.88 19.25
CA MET A 1 8.95 -13.73 18.37
C MET A 1 10.20 -12.91 18.09
N ARG A 2 10.44 -12.51 16.84
CA ARG A 2 11.58 -11.67 16.43
C ARG A 2 11.53 -10.32 17.16
N THR A 3 12.69 -9.79 17.57
CA THR A 3 12.80 -8.50 18.28
C THR A 3 12.21 -7.36 17.46
N THR A 4 12.45 -7.32 16.16
CA THR A 4 11.88 -6.35 15.23
C THR A 4 10.35 -6.31 15.30
N ILE A 5 9.70 -7.48 15.39
CA ILE A 5 8.24 -7.55 15.47
C ILE A 5 7.72 -7.09 16.84
N LYS A 6 8.46 -7.38 17.92
CA LYS A 6 8.08 -6.92 19.27
C LYS A 6 8.14 -5.40 19.41
N ASN A 7 9.02 -4.75 18.65
CA ASN A 7 9.25 -3.31 18.69
C ASN A 7 8.39 -2.51 17.71
N LEU A 8 7.55 -3.18 16.89
CA LEU A 8 6.61 -2.48 16.02
C LEU A 8 5.58 -1.72 16.87
N GLN A 9 5.39 -0.47 16.52
CA GLN A 9 4.34 0.34 17.14
C GLN A 9 2.96 -0.12 16.66
N GLU A 10 2.02 -0.16 17.57
CA GLU A 10 0.62 -0.43 17.23
C GLU A 10 0.03 0.70 16.37
N SER A 11 -0.89 0.32 15.49
CA SER A 11 -1.55 1.28 14.61
C SER A 11 -2.52 2.16 15.41
N ARG A 12 -2.26 3.47 15.46
CA ARG A 12 -3.17 4.46 16.05
C ARG A 12 -4.54 4.50 15.36
N ILE A 13 -4.57 4.23 14.06
CA ILE A 13 -5.84 4.12 13.30
C ILE A 13 -6.65 2.94 13.85
N ARG A 14 -6.00 1.81 14.11
CA ARG A 14 -6.67 0.62 14.66
C ARG A 14 -7.13 0.84 16.10
N GLU A 15 -6.36 1.54 16.90
CA GLU A 15 -6.73 1.93 18.26
C GLU A 15 -8.04 2.73 18.27
N VAL A 16 -8.12 3.77 17.44
CA VAL A 16 -9.32 4.62 17.31
C VAL A 16 -10.51 3.80 16.79
N ALA A 17 -10.31 2.99 15.74
CA ALA A 17 -11.35 2.16 15.19
C ALA A 17 -11.91 1.16 16.22
N ASN A 18 -11.05 0.49 16.98
CA ASN A 18 -11.46 -0.47 17.99
C ASN A 18 -12.26 0.19 19.14
N ALA A 19 -11.96 1.45 19.47
CA ALA A 19 -12.69 2.20 20.49
C ALA A 19 -14.13 2.56 20.08
N GLY A 20 -14.38 2.70 18.76
CA GLY A 20 -15.70 3.10 18.24
C GLY A 20 -16.47 2.01 17.48
N MET A 21 -15.81 0.91 17.12
CA MET A 21 -16.42 -0.15 16.32
C MET A 21 -17.60 -0.80 17.02
N GLY A 22 -18.74 -0.95 16.31
CA GLY A 22 -19.98 -1.51 16.84
C GLY A 22 -20.86 -0.52 17.61
N ARG A 23 -20.44 0.73 17.77
CA ARG A 23 -21.24 1.79 18.40
C ARG A 23 -22.10 2.49 17.35
N SER A 24 -23.41 2.56 17.59
CA SER A 24 -24.38 3.22 16.69
C SER A 24 -24.41 4.76 16.80
N ASP A 25 -23.81 5.30 17.88
CA ASP A 25 -23.72 6.73 18.17
C ASP A 25 -22.43 7.38 17.64
N VAL A 26 -21.60 6.61 16.91
CA VAL A 26 -20.31 7.05 16.39
C VAL A 26 -20.31 7.00 14.87
N LEU A 27 -19.88 8.09 14.23
CA LEU A 27 -19.60 8.13 12.80
C LEU A 27 -18.22 7.53 12.52
N ALA A 28 -18.15 6.54 11.63
CA ALA A 28 -16.95 5.76 11.35
C ALA A 28 -16.05 6.45 10.31
N PHE A 29 -15.13 7.32 10.74
CA PHE A 29 -14.17 8.01 9.86
C PHE A 29 -12.72 7.47 10.00
N TRP A 30 -12.54 6.27 10.51
CA TRP A 30 -11.21 5.69 10.80
C TRP A 30 -10.55 4.93 9.65
N PHE A 31 -11.31 4.42 8.69
CA PHE A 31 -10.79 3.72 7.52
C PHE A 31 -11.12 4.47 6.23
N GLY A 32 -10.19 4.43 5.28
CA GLY A 32 -10.41 4.93 3.91
C GLY A 32 -11.17 3.91 3.07
N GLU A 33 -12.42 3.65 3.43
CA GLU A 33 -13.32 2.76 2.69
C GLU A 33 -14.64 3.47 2.37
N SER A 34 -15.29 3.07 1.28
CA SER A 34 -16.63 3.56 0.94
C SER A 34 -17.67 2.94 1.87
N ASP A 35 -18.73 3.68 2.17
CA ASP A 35 -19.95 3.18 2.81
C ASP A 35 -20.91 2.52 1.80
N GLU A 36 -20.61 2.59 0.51
CA GLU A 36 -21.37 1.94 -0.55
C GLU A 36 -21.02 0.45 -0.66
N VAL A 37 -22.05 -0.36 -0.81
CA VAL A 37 -21.88 -1.79 -1.11
C VAL A 37 -21.27 -1.94 -2.52
N THR A 38 -20.32 -2.85 -2.67
CA THR A 38 -19.73 -3.17 -3.98
C THR A 38 -20.84 -3.34 -5.04
N PRO A 39 -20.75 -2.68 -6.20
CA PRO A 39 -21.78 -2.73 -7.24
C PRO A 39 -22.19 -4.15 -7.63
N ALA A 40 -23.50 -4.34 -7.93
CA ALA A 40 -24.07 -5.65 -8.18
C ALA A 40 -23.34 -6.42 -9.29
N PHE A 41 -23.01 -5.73 -10.40
CA PHE A 41 -22.34 -6.37 -11.54
C PHE A 41 -20.97 -6.98 -11.17
N ILE A 42 -20.23 -6.37 -10.21
CA ILE A 42 -18.95 -6.90 -9.74
C ILE A 42 -19.18 -8.14 -8.88
N ARG A 43 -20.16 -8.09 -7.96
CA ARG A 43 -20.52 -9.22 -7.10
C ARG A 43 -21.03 -10.41 -7.88
N GLU A 44 -21.90 -10.14 -8.86
CA GLU A 44 -22.49 -11.15 -9.74
C GLU A 44 -21.43 -11.83 -10.61
N ALA A 45 -20.44 -11.08 -11.14
CA ALA A 45 -19.31 -11.65 -11.86
C ALA A 45 -18.49 -12.60 -11.00
N ALA A 46 -18.21 -12.24 -9.75
CA ALA A 46 -17.50 -13.10 -8.80
C ALA A 46 -18.28 -14.37 -8.46
N ILE A 47 -19.61 -14.25 -8.24
CA ILE A 47 -20.50 -15.39 -7.98
C ILE A 47 -20.53 -16.33 -9.20
N ALA A 48 -20.66 -15.77 -10.41
CA ALA A 48 -20.67 -16.57 -11.64
C ALA A 48 -19.36 -17.34 -11.85
N SER A 49 -18.21 -16.73 -11.62
CA SER A 49 -16.90 -17.37 -11.68
C SER A 49 -16.82 -18.57 -10.72
N LEU A 50 -17.25 -18.40 -9.47
CA LEU A 50 -17.31 -19.50 -8.50
C LEU A 50 -18.25 -20.63 -8.92
N GLN A 51 -19.44 -20.30 -9.45
CA GLN A 51 -20.42 -21.29 -9.93
C GLN A 51 -19.93 -22.06 -11.16
N GLN A 52 -19.09 -21.43 -11.98
CA GLN A 52 -18.43 -22.06 -13.13
C GLN A 52 -17.23 -22.95 -12.74
N GLY A 53 -16.88 -22.96 -11.46
CA GLY A 53 -15.76 -23.78 -10.96
C GLY A 53 -14.39 -23.19 -11.27
N GLU A 54 -14.26 -21.90 -11.50
CA GLU A 54 -12.98 -21.21 -11.73
C GLU A 54 -12.19 -21.08 -10.43
N THR A 55 -11.82 -22.21 -9.83
CA THR A 55 -11.20 -22.30 -8.50
C THR A 55 -9.82 -22.97 -8.53
N PHE A 56 -9.18 -23.00 -9.68
CA PHE A 56 -7.86 -23.60 -9.88
C PHE A 56 -6.74 -22.55 -9.77
N TYR A 57 -5.51 -23.03 -9.77
CA TYR A 57 -4.34 -22.16 -9.78
C TYR A 57 -4.34 -21.23 -10.99
N ALA A 58 -4.21 -19.94 -10.74
CA ALA A 58 -3.98 -18.94 -11.77
C ALA A 58 -2.49 -18.87 -12.17
N HIS A 59 -2.21 -18.17 -13.27
CA HIS A 59 -0.84 -17.80 -13.63
C HIS A 59 -0.19 -16.97 -12.51
N ASN A 60 1.11 -17.16 -12.25
CA ASN A 60 1.85 -16.52 -11.15
C ASN A 60 1.73 -14.99 -11.13
N LEU A 61 1.60 -14.34 -12.29
CA LEU A 61 1.42 -12.90 -12.42
C LEU A 61 -0.06 -12.47 -12.47
N GLY A 62 -0.99 -13.40 -12.30
CA GLY A 62 -2.44 -13.18 -12.42
C GLY A 62 -3.01 -13.59 -13.77
N LEU A 63 -4.34 -13.66 -13.84
CA LEU A 63 -5.05 -14.05 -15.07
C LEU A 63 -4.72 -13.07 -16.21
N PRO A 64 -4.40 -13.56 -17.44
CA PRO A 64 -4.07 -12.70 -18.58
C PRO A 64 -5.16 -11.65 -18.88
N VAL A 65 -6.42 -12.05 -18.86
CA VAL A 65 -7.56 -11.15 -19.11
C VAL A 65 -7.62 -10.00 -18.09
N LEU A 66 -7.32 -10.26 -16.83
CA LEU A 66 -7.27 -9.21 -15.79
C LEU A 66 -6.07 -8.30 -16.00
N ARG A 67 -4.90 -8.85 -16.31
CA ARG A 67 -3.69 -8.06 -16.58
C ARG A 67 -3.85 -7.14 -17.79
N GLU A 68 -4.50 -7.62 -18.83
CA GLU A 68 -4.84 -6.81 -20.01
C GLU A 68 -5.82 -5.69 -19.69
N ALA A 69 -6.89 -5.98 -18.94
CA ALA A 69 -7.85 -4.98 -18.49
C ALA A 69 -7.19 -3.89 -17.63
N ILE A 70 -6.30 -4.27 -16.72
CA ILE A 70 -5.52 -3.32 -15.89
C ILE A 70 -4.59 -2.49 -16.79
N ALA A 71 -3.89 -3.12 -17.73
CA ALA A 71 -2.99 -2.41 -18.65
C ALA A 71 -3.73 -1.37 -19.49
N GLN A 72 -4.92 -1.71 -20.01
CA GLN A 72 -5.78 -0.78 -20.74
C GLN A 72 -6.23 0.40 -19.87
N TYR A 73 -6.72 0.12 -18.67
CA TYR A 73 -7.16 1.15 -17.71
C TYR A 73 -6.00 2.10 -17.34
N MET A 74 -4.85 1.56 -16.99
CA MET A 74 -3.68 2.34 -16.62
C MET A 74 -3.11 3.13 -17.81
N SER A 75 -3.18 2.56 -19.03
CA SER A 75 -2.73 3.28 -20.23
C SER A 75 -3.57 4.51 -20.53
N ALA A 76 -4.86 4.49 -20.21
CA ALA A 76 -5.73 5.66 -20.38
C ALA A 76 -5.40 6.80 -19.39
N LEU A 77 -4.81 6.49 -18.24
CA LEU A 77 -4.46 7.45 -17.19
C LEU A 77 -3.01 7.95 -17.29
N HIS A 78 -2.08 7.08 -17.65
CA HIS A 78 -0.64 7.34 -17.48
C HIS A 78 0.19 7.12 -18.75
N GLY A 79 -0.44 6.85 -19.89
CA GLY A 79 0.24 6.54 -21.15
C GLY A 79 0.49 5.05 -21.35
N PRO A 80 1.01 4.63 -22.51
CA PRO A 80 1.04 3.24 -22.95
C PRO A 80 1.72 2.29 -21.96
N LEU A 81 1.01 1.25 -21.54
CA LEU A 81 1.48 0.21 -20.64
C LEU A 81 1.02 -1.16 -21.14
N GLY A 82 1.95 -2.11 -21.32
CA GLY A 82 1.64 -3.47 -21.71
C GLY A 82 1.31 -4.39 -20.52
N ALA A 83 0.58 -5.47 -20.78
CA ALA A 83 0.25 -6.46 -19.76
C ALA A 83 1.48 -7.18 -19.18
N ASP A 84 2.62 -7.16 -19.86
CA ASP A 84 3.93 -7.65 -19.38
C ASP A 84 4.45 -6.85 -18.18
N ARG A 85 3.95 -5.63 -17.98
CA ARG A 85 4.29 -4.75 -16.86
C ARG A 85 3.33 -4.87 -15.66
N ILE A 86 2.35 -5.77 -15.75
CA ILE A 86 1.33 -5.95 -14.72
C ILE A 86 1.54 -7.27 -13.98
N ALA A 87 1.59 -7.21 -12.67
CA ALA A 87 1.49 -8.35 -11.77
C ALA A 87 0.32 -8.13 -10.80
N VAL A 88 -0.55 -9.13 -10.68
CA VAL A 88 -1.70 -9.10 -9.78
C VAL A 88 -1.32 -9.77 -8.47
N THR A 89 -1.64 -9.12 -7.36
CA THR A 89 -1.42 -9.64 -6.02
C THR A 89 -2.75 -9.80 -5.28
N SER A 90 -2.77 -10.53 -4.17
CA SER A 90 -3.99 -10.73 -3.36
C SER A 90 -4.52 -9.45 -2.71
N GLY A 91 -3.81 -8.34 -2.85
CA GLY A 91 -4.20 -7.01 -2.38
C GLY A 91 -3.01 -6.06 -2.40
N GLY A 92 -3.27 -4.74 -2.34
CA GLY A 92 -2.24 -3.71 -2.40
C GLY A 92 -1.17 -3.84 -1.32
N VAL A 93 -1.55 -4.20 -0.09
CA VAL A 93 -0.61 -4.44 1.02
C VAL A 93 0.38 -5.54 0.69
N SER A 94 -0.09 -6.64 0.09
CA SER A 94 0.76 -7.75 -0.35
C SER A 94 1.69 -7.32 -1.48
N GLY A 95 1.19 -6.54 -2.43
CA GLY A 95 1.98 -5.99 -3.51
C GLY A 95 3.11 -5.09 -3.01
N LEU A 96 2.81 -4.19 -2.07
CA LEU A 96 3.80 -3.33 -1.43
C LEU A 96 4.87 -4.15 -0.68
N MET A 97 4.45 -5.17 0.08
CA MET A 97 5.39 -6.03 0.79
C MET A 97 6.31 -6.80 -0.17
N LEU A 98 5.77 -7.32 -1.28
CA LEU A 98 6.57 -7.97 -2.32
C LEU A 98 7.58 -7.01 -2.96
N ALA A 99 7.17 -5.76 -3.23
CA ALA A 99 8.07 -4.74 -3.76
C ALA A 99 9.20 -4.42 -2.78
N VAL A 100 8.87 -4.26 -1.50
CA VAL A 100 9.89 -4.03 -0.45
C VAL A 100 10.85 -5.22 -0.36
N GLN A 101 10.34 -6.46 -0.35
CA GLN A 101 11.17 -7.67 -0.32
C GLN A 101 12.08 -7.82 -1.55
N ALA A 102 11.65 -7.31 -2.70
CA ALA A 102 12.45 -7.37 -3.93
C ALA A 102 13.57 -6.32 -3.99
N LEU A 103 13.48 -5.25 -3.21
CA LEU A 103 14.36 -4.09 -3.33
C LEU A 103 15.24 -3.84 -2.10
N VAL A 104 14.85 -4.37 -0.93
CA VAL A 104 15.41 -3.96 0.37
C VAL A 104 15.92 -5.16 1.14
N ASP A 105 17.19 -5.12 1.52
CA ASP A 105 17.83 -6.05 2.44
C ASP A 105 17.93 -5.48 3.87
N ALA A 106 18.25 -6.35 4.82
CA ALA A 106 18.50 -5.93 6.20
C ALA A 106 19.75 -5.01 6.26
N GLY A 107 19.59 -3.84 6.89
CA GLY A 107 20.62 -2.82 7.00
C GLY A 107 20.59 -1.75 5.91
N ASP A 108 19.78 -1.92 4.86
CA ASP A 108 19.55 -0.86 3.87
C ASP A 108 18.78 0.32 4.47
N ASP A 109 18.94 1.51 3.87
CA ASP A 109 18.15 2.69 4.20
C ASP A 109 16.90 2.77 3.31
N VAL A 110 15.76 3.08 3.94
CA VAL A 110 14.50 3.43 3.27
C VAL A 110 14.07 4.82 3.71
N VAL A 111 13.82 5.72 2.77
CA VAL A 111 13.32 7.06 3.07
C VAL A 111 11.81 7.09 2.86
N ALA A 112 11.06 7.58 3.85
CA ALA A 112 9.61 7.70 3.78
C ALA A 112 9.17 9.14 4.04
N VAL A 113 8.35 9.71 3.16
CA VAL A 113 7.71 11.00 3.37
C VAL A 113 6.51 10.81 4.29
N THR A 114 6.46 11.56 5.39
CA THR A 114 5.43 11.45 6.45
C THR A 114 4.64 12.76 6.60
N PRO A 115 3.37 12.74 7.12
CA PRO A 115 2.66 11.58 7.64
C PRO A 115 2.30 10.58 6.54
N VAL A 116 2.31 9.30 6.87
CA VAL A 116 2.11 8.21 5.92
C VAL A 116 1.36 7.05 6.58
N TRP A 117 0.70 6.23 5.79
CA TRP A 117 0.06 5.02 6.30
C TRP A 117 1.10 4.09 6.97
N PRO A 118 0.88 3.65 8.23
CA PRO A 118 1.90 2.98 9.05
C PRO A 118 2.54 1.74 8.41
N ASN A 119 1.82 1.02 7.55
CA ASN A 119 2.36 -0.16 6.88
C ASN A 119 3.55 0.17 5.98
N LEU A 120 3.60 1.38 5.41
CA LEU A 120 4.67 1.80 4.50
C LEU A 120 6.01 1.98 5.20
N THR A 121 6.01 2.25 6.49
CA THR A 121 7.23 2.30 7.32
C THR A 121 7.48 0.98 8.05
N ALA A 122 6.42 0.27 8.42
CA ALA A 122 6.54 -1.00 9.13
C ALA A 122 7.10 -2.14 8.25
N GLN A 123 6.70 -2.21 6.98
CA GLN A 123 7.13 -3.28 6.06
C GLN A 123 8.66 -3.33 5.89
N PRO A 124 9.36 -2.24 5.54
CA PRO A 124 10.82 -2.26 5.48
C PRO A 124 11.48 -2.49 6.85
N ALA A 125 10.91 -1.94 7.94
CA ALA A 125 11.42 -2.19 9.28
C ALA A 125 11.33 -3.68 9.68
N ILE A 126 10.29 -4.41 9.26
CA ILE A 126 10.14 -5.86 9.47
C ILE A 126 11.27 -6.64 8.80
N LEU A 127 11.79 -6.17 7.67
CA LEU A 127 12.92 -6.77 6.96
C LEU A 127 14.27 -6.41 7.59
N GLY A 128 14.30 -5.45 8.51
CA GLY A 128 15.52 -5.02 9.18
C GLY A 128 16.18 -3.80 8.53
N ALA A 129 15.48 -3.09 7.67
CA ALA A 129 15.94 -1.82 7.09
C ALA A 129 15.84 -0.67 8.10
N HIS A 130 16.66 0.36 7.89
CA HIS A 130 16.62 1.61 8.61
C HIS A 130 15.65 2.57 7.92
N VAL A 131 14.51 2.86 8.54
CA VAL A 131 13.53 3.78 7.98
C VAL A 131 13.80 5.22 8.45
N ARG A 132 14.13 6.10 7.50
CA ARG A 132 14.33 7.53 7.71
C ARG A 132 13.07 8.28 7.27
N CYS A 133 12.45 8.99 8.18
CA CYS A 133 11.24 9.77 7.90
C CYS A 133 11.59 11.22 7.62
N VAL A 134 11.04 11.77 6.52
CA VAL A 134 11.06 13.18 6.18
C VAL A 134 9.63 13.71 6.28
N SER A 135 9.43 14.66 7.19
CA SER A 135 8.06 15.10 7.52
C SER A 135 7.61 16.27 6.64
N LEU A 136 6.42 16.13 6.06
CA LEU A 136 5.70 17.27 5.52
C LEU A 136 5.39 18.25 6.64
N ARG A 137 5.41 19.54 6.32
CA ARG A 137 5.10 20.63 7.28
C ARG A 137 3.98 21.48 6.70
N PRO A 138 3.03 21.93 7.52
CA PRO A 138 2.03 22.88 7.06
C PRO A 138 2.68 24.27 6.91
N VAL A 139 2.64 24.79 5.67
CA VAL A 139 3.10 26.17 5.34
C VAL A 139 1.94 26.83 4.61
N ASP A 140 1.46 27.94 5.10
CA ASP A 140 0.36 28.74 4.53
C ASP A 140 -0.89 27.90 4.19
N GLY A 141 -1.22 26.93 5.05
CA GLY A 141 -2.38 26.05 4.89
C GLY A 141 -2.19 24.88 3.91
N ALA A 142 -1.01 24.72 3.33
CA ALA A 142 -0.67 23.60 2.45
C ALA A 142 0.41 22.69 3.05
N TRP A 143 0.32 21.39 2.82
CA TRP A 143 1.39 20.45 3.16
C TRP A 143 2.58 20.64 2.21
N THR A 144 3.73 20.96 2.76
CA THR A 144 4.96 21.27 1.99
C THR A 144 6.06 20.28 2.34
N LEU A 145 6.74 19.77 1.32
CA LEU A 145 7.94 18.95 1.44
C LEU A 145 9.18 19.83 1.33
N ASP A 146 10.05 19.75 2.33
CA ASP A 146 11.40 20.33 2.23
C ASP A 146 12.29 19.41 1.39
N LEU A 147 12.56 19.83 0.16
CA LEU A 147 13.38 19.05 -0.77
C LEU A 147 14.85 18.97 -0.32
N ALA A 148 15.35 19.95 0.42
CA ALA A 148 16.72 19.89 0.95
C ALA A 148 16.83 18.84 2.05
N GLU A 149 15.84 18.78 2.94
CA GLU A 149 15.73 17.73 3.97
C GLU A 149 15.59 16.33 3.33
N LEU A 150 14.74 16.20 2.29
CA LEU A 150 14.57 14.95 1.55
C LEU A 150 15.89 14.49 0.90
N LEU A 151 16.58 15.39 0.20
CA LEU A 151 17.85 15.05 -0.45
C LEU A 151 18.94 14.69 0.56
N ALA A 152 18.98 15.36 1.72
CA ALA A 152 19.90 15.04 2.79
C ALA A 152 19.63 13.67 3.45
N ALA A 153 18.36 13.22 3.42
CA ALA A 153 17.99 11.90 3.95
C ALA A 153 18.41 10.74 3.02
N ILE A 154 18.60 11.01 1.72
CA ILE A 154 19.02 10.02 0.74
C ILE A 154 20.54 9.83 0.82
N THR A 155 20.96 8.59 1.02
CA THR A 155 22.37 8.19 1.11
C THR A 155 22.71 7.12 0.07
N PRO A 156 23.97 6.78 -0.15
CA PRO A 156 24.35 5.65 -1.01
C PRO A 156 23.77 4.30 -0.57
N ALA A 157 23.36 4.16 0.71
CA ALA A 157 22.69 2.99 1.25
C ALA A 157 21.16 3.01 1.03
N THR A 158 20.59 4.11 0.52
CA THR A 158 19.15 4.23 0.28
C THR A 158 18.75 3.37 -0.92
N ARG A 159 17.84 2.41 -0.69
CA ARG A 159 17.30 1.49 -1.71
C ARG A 159 15.90 1.84 -2.14
N LEU A 160 15.14 2.52 -1.28
CA LEU A 160 13.73 2.79 -1.55
C LEU A 160 13.36 4.18 -1.01
N LEU A 161 12.64 4.94 -1.83
CA LEU A 161 11.91 6.14 -1.42
C LEU A 161 10.42 5.85 -1.49
N VAL A 162 9.72 6.09 -0.38
CA VAL A 162 8.28 5.87 -0.25
C VAL A 162 7.56 7.21 -0.16
N ILE A 163 6.67 7.45 -1.12
CA ILE A 163 5.78 8.62 -1.16
C ILE A 163 4.35 8.09 -1.23
N ASN A 164 3.49 8.58 -0.34
CA ASN A 164 2.06 8.31 -0.39
C ASN A 164 1.35 9.64 -0.57
N ALA A 165 0.72 9.81 -1.70
CA ALA A 165 -0.12 10.97 -2.00
C ALA A 165 -1.59 10.56 -2.03
N PRO A 166 -2.51 11.47 -1.64
CA PRO A 166 -3.96 11.24 -1.75
C PRO A 166 -4.42 11.11 -3.19
#